data_0c34f7ea119cb51472b8d44881893a59
#
_entry.id   0c34f7ea119cb51472b8d44881893a59
#
_cell.length_a   1.000
_cell.length_b   1.000
_cell.length_c   1.000
_cell.angle_alpha   90.00
_cell.angle_beta   90.00
_cell.angle_gamma   90.00
#
_symmetry.space_group_name_H-M   'P 1'
#
loop_
_entity.id
_entity.type
_entity.pdbx_description
1 polymer ?
#
loop_
_entity_poly.entity_id
_entity_poly.type
_entity_poly.pdbx_seq_one_letter_code
_entity_poly.pdbx_strand_id
1 'polypeptide(L)'
;MTAPVRMDRSASEAVTGSADRAPAARPGKSGEALLEIRDVKVYFPIRAGLVIERHVGDVRAVDGVSLAVKRGETVGLVGESGCGKSTLARAVLRIYDPTSGSLHFDGEDVTHVKGDRLQKMRRQMQMIFQDPYSSLNPRMTIGSMIEEPLRVHGIKGRRDAGTEVRRIIDIVGLPKNAINRYPHEFSGGQRQRAGIARALAVRPDFIAADEPVSALDVSIQAQIVNLLGDLQREFDLTYLFIAHDLSVVRHISDRIAVMYLGRVVELSPSAELYREPFHPYTHALVSAVPIADPVVERKRRRIILRGDVPSPVDPPSGCRFHTRCWLRRELGDPERCTTEDPMLRDIKPGHAAACHFAEELVPLERRRTLLEAASAHSSATATDPDEAWEAPPTAQGSDDDASFFPGDVGDERHS
;
A
#
# COMPACT_ATOMS: atom_id res chain seq x y z
N MET A 1 44.98 48.95 -28.79
CA MET A 1 46.01 48.19 -28.07
C MET A 1 45.44 47.89 -26.67
N THR A 2 44.79 46.79 -26.51
CA THR A 2 44.17 46.33 -25.26
C THR A 2 44.65 44.91 -25.00
N ALA A 3 45.36 44.74 -23.92
CA ALA A 3 45.98 43.48 -23.50
C ALA A 3 44.91 42.52 -22.91
N PRO A 4 45.04 41.20 -23.02
CA PRO A 4 44.10 40.24 -22.47
C PRO A 4 44.37 39.94 -21.01
N VAL A 5 43.29 39.87 -20.22
CA VAL A 5 43.28 39.47 -18.81
C VAL A 5 43.53 37.93 -18.74
N ARG A 6 44.59 37.52 -18.01
CA ARG A 6 44.87 36.14 -17.64
C ARG A 6 43.90 35.71 -16.56
N MET A 7 43.14 34.64 -16.83
CA MET A 7 42.45 33.85 -15.79
C MET A 7 43.43 32.94 -15.09
N ASP A 8 43.59 33.14 -13.80
CA ASP A 8 44.36 32.33 -12.90
C ASP A 8 43.57 31.04 -12.58
N ARG A 9 44.17 29.89 -12.87
CA ARG A 9 43.68 28.56 -12.51
C ARG A 9 44.49 28.03 -11.34
N SER A 10 43.99 28.26 -10.12
CA SER A 10 44.51 27.47 -8.99
C SER A 10 43.53 27.58 -7.83
N ALA A 11 42.85 26.50 -7.54
CA ALA A 11 42.54 25.93 -6.24
C ALA A 11 41.33 25.00 -6.33
N SER A 12 41.54 23.77 -6.80
CA SER A 12 40.66 22.65 -6.48
C SER A 12 41.20 22.00 -5.20
N GLU A 13 40.88 22.54 -4.06
CA GLU A 13 41.03 21.79 -2.81
C GLU A 13 39.89 20.80 -2.67
N ALA A 14 40.24 19.54 -2.72
CA ALA A 14 39.38 18.40 -2.45
C ALA A 14 38.88 18.46 -1.00
N VAL A 15 37.63 18.78 -0.82
CA VAL A 15 36.92 18.50 0.44
C VAL A 15 36.62 17.02 0.49
N THR A 16 37.51 16.26 1.09
CA THR A 16 37.26 14.90 1.55
C THR A 16 36.36 14.98 2.78
N GLY A 17 35.06 15.19 2.55
CA GLY A 17 34.02 14.99 3.57
C GLY A 17 33.83 13.49 3.74
N SER A 18 34.01 13.00 4.96
CA SER A 18 33.67 11.66 5.37
C SER A 18 32.22 11.35 4.99
N ALA A 19 32.03 10.55 3.96
CA ALA A 19 30.75 9.96 3.62
C ALA A 19 30.36 9.06 4.80
N ASP A 20 29.48 9.58 5.65
CA ASP A 20 28.77 8.77 6.62
C ASP A 20 27.92 7.78 5.80
N ARG A 21 28.41 6.54 5.77
CA ARG A 21 27.83 5.44 5.00
C ARG A 21 26.34 5.36 5.31
N ALA A 22 25.50 5.49 4.27
CA ALA A 22 24.12 5.04 4.33
C ALA A 22 24.10 3.66 5.01
N PRO A 23 23.17 3.40 5.94
CA PRO A 23 23.09 2.09 6.59
C PRO A 23 22.96 1.04 5.50
N ALA A 24 23.83 0.02 5.55
CA ALA A 24 23.82 -1.08 4.60
C ALA A 24 22.38 -1.60 4.47
N ALA A 25 21.88 -1.65 3.23
CA ALA A 25 20.62 -2.29 2.91
C ALA A 25 20.60 -3.66 3.60
N ARG A 26 19.59 -3.93 4.41
CA ARG A 26 19.42 -5.26 5.00
C ARG A 26 19.36 -6.23 3.83
N PRO A 27 20.09 -7.37 3.84
CA PRO A 27 20.02 -8.36 2.78
C PRO A 27 18.61 -8.95 2.79
N GLY A 28 17.67 -8.26 2.12
CA GLY A 28 16.33 -8.73 1.84
C GLY A 28 16.44 -9.78 0.75
N LYS A 29 15.78 -10.91 0.93
CA LYS A 29 15.60 -11.91 -0.12
C LYS A 29 14.79 -11.24 -1.23
N SER A 30 15.47 -10.77 -2.27
CA SER A 30 14.83 -10.16 -3.43
C SER A 30 13.83 -11.16 -4.03
N GLY A 31 12.55 -10.77 -4.08
CA GLY A 31 11.48 -11.61 -4.62
C GLY A 31 10.48 -12.16 -3.60
N GLU A 32 10.80 -12.17 -2.29
CA GLU A 32 9.83 -12.57 -1.25
C GLU A 32 8.84 -11.44 -0.93
N ALA A 33 7.61 -11.81 -0.60
CA ALA A 33 6.61 -10.87 -0.17
C ALA A 33 6.97 -10.29 1.20
N LEU A 34 7.03 -8.94 1.31
CA LEU A 34 7.15 -8.24 2.58
C LEU A 34 5.82 -8.19 3.31
N LEU A 35 4.73 -7.96 2.58
CA LEU A 35 3.38 -7.92 3.10
C LEU A 35 2.50 -8.92 2.33
N GLU A 36 1.81 -9.77 3.06
CA GLU A 36 0.79 -10.66 2.50
C GLU A 36 -0.55 -10.43 3.20
N ILE A 37 -1.54 -10.18 2.39
CA ILE A 37 -2.94 -10.00 2.77
C ILE A 37 -3.68 -11.23 2.23
N ARG A 38 -4.32 -12.04 3.10
CA ARG A 38 -4.98 -13.28 2.70
C ARG A 38 -6.44 -13.26 3.14
N ASP A 39 -7.35 -13.18 2.19
CA ASP A 39 -8.82 -13.14 2.36
C ASP A 39 -9.27 -12.17 3.47
N VAL A 40 -8.65 -11.00 3.54
CA VAL A 40 -8.93 -10.01 4.60
C VAL A 40 -10.29 -9.39 4.40
N LYS A 41 -11.10 -9.39 5.48
CA LYS A 41 -12.41 -8.73 5.56
C LYS A 41 -12.40 -7.70 6.68
N VAL A 42 -13.02 -6.55 6.42
CA VAL A 42 -13.24 -5.50 7.42
C VAL A 42 -14.67 -5.02 7.29
N TYR A 43 -15.47 -5.37 8.29
CA TYR A 43 -16.88 -5.03 8.36
C TYR A 43 -17.14 -4.10 9.53
N PHE A 44 -17.94 -3.08 9.31
CA PHE A 44 -18.35 -2.14 10.34
C PHE A 44 -19.83 -2.37 10.68
N PRO A 45 -20.17 -2.75 11.91
CA PRO A 45 -21.54 -3.04 12.30
C PRO A 45 -22.38 -1.76 12.30
N ILE A 46 -23.55 -1.84 11.69
CA ILE A 46 -24.59 -0.81 11.74
C ILE A 46 -25.52 -1.14 12.91
N ARG A 47 -25.65 -0.22 13.85
CA ARG A 47 -26.52 -0.36 15.00
C ARG A 47 -27.64 0.68 14.92
N ALA A 48 -28.86 0.26 15.18
CA ALA A 48 -30.04 1.14 15.25
C ALA A 48 -30.77 0.93 16.57
N GLY A 49 -31.35 2.02 17.12
CA GLY A 49 -32.11 2.05 18.36
C GLY A 49 -31.64 3.15 19.32
N LEU A 50 -32.61 3.86 19.93
CA LEU A 50 -32.31 4.96 20.89
C LEU A 50 -32.04 4.47 22.30
N VAL A 51 -32.58 3.32 22.68
CA VAL A 51 -32.50 2.77 24.07
C VAL A 51 -31.84 1.38 24.07
N ILE A 52 -32.13 0.57 23.04
CA ILE A 52 -31.51 -0.75 22.86
C ILE A 52 -30.92 -0.77 21.45
N GLU A 53 -29.60 -0.73 21.39
CA GLU A 53 -28.90 -0.89 20.13
C GLU A 53 -29.06 -2.30 19.58
N ARG A 54 -29.67 -2.43 18.39
CA ARG A 54 -29.77 -3.68 17.65
C ARG A 54 -28.87 -3.63 16.44
N HIS A 55 -28.12 -4.70 16.21
CA HIS A 55 -27.38 -4.91 14.97
C HIS A 55 -28.37 -5.06 13.81
N VAL A 56 -28.25 -4.20 12.79
CA VAL A 56 -29.15 -4.17 11.61
C VAL A 56 -28.45 -4.55 10.31
N GLY A 57 -27.12 -4.61 10.31
CA GLY A 57 -26.32 -4.97 9.14
C GLY A 57 -24.86 -4.56 9.30
N ASP A 58 -24.07 -4.87 8.29
CA ASP A 58 -22.64 -4.54 8.26
C ASP A 58 -22.28 -3.77 6.98
N VAL A 59 -21.48 -2.72 7.12
CA VAL A 59 -20.78 -2.11 5.99
C VAL A 59 -19.59 -2.98 5.63
N ARG A 60 -19.66 -3.70 4.51
CA ARG A 60 -18.57 -4.56 4.01
C ARG A 60 -17.52 -3.74 3.28
N ALA A 61 -16.73 -2.97 4.04
CA ALA A 61 -15.77 -2.03 3.48
C ALA A 61 -14.60 -2.72 2.76
N VAL A 62 -14.14 -3.86 3.28
CA VAL A 62 -13.19 -4.78 2.65
C VAL A 62 -13.77 -6.16 2.76
N ASP A 63 -13.84 -6.91 1.67
CA ASP A 63 -14.55 -8.19 1.65
C ASP A 63 -13.81 -9.26 0.82
N GLY A 64 -12.81 -9.88 1.44
CA GLY A 64 -12.07 -10.97 0.84
C GLY A 64 -10.92 -10.49 -0.06
N VAL A 65 -10.16 -9.49 0.39
CA VAL A 65 -8.98 -9.03 -0.36
C VAL A 65 -7.78 -9.90 -0.07
N SER A 66 -7.18 -10.42 -1.17
CA SER A 66 -5.88 -11.10 -1.15
C SER A 66 -4.90 -10.33 -2.04
N LEU A 67 -3.74 -9.96 -1.47
CA LEU A 67 -2.71 -9.18 -2.16
C LEU A 67 -1.36 -9.42 -1.50
N ALA A 68 -0.32 -9.64 -2.31
CA ALA A 68 1.06 -9.68 -1.84
C ALA A 68 1.84 -8.48 -2.39
N VAL A 69 2.65 -7.84 -1.53
CA VAL A 69 3.55 -6.74 -1.88
C VAL A 69 4.98 -7.19 -1.61
N LYS A 70 5.81 -7.19 -2.64
CA LYS A 70 7.22 -7.61 -2.53
C LYS A 70 8.05 -6.50 -1.89
N ARG A 71 9.19 -6.88 -1.30
CA ARG A 71 10.14 -5.89 -0.75
C ARG A 71 10.67 -4.97 -1.85
N GLY A 72 10.69 -3.66 -1.57
CA GLY A 72 11.11 -2.63 -2.53
C GLY A 72 10.09 -2.34 -3.65
N GLU A 73 8.94 -3.02 -3.67
CA GLU A 73 7.88 -2.82 -4.67
C GLU A 73 6.92 -1.69 -4.27
N THR A 74 6.42 -0.97 -5.25
CA THR A 74 5.25 -0.10 -5.09
C THR A 74 4.02 -0.75 -5.74
N VAL A 75 3.04 -1.13 -4.91
CA VAL A 75 1.72 -1.54 -5.39
C VAL A 75 0.75 -0.37 -5.30
N GLY A 76 0.24 0.07 -6.45
CA GLY A 76 -0.82 1.06 -6.55
C GLY A 76 -2.18 0.43 -6.24
N LEU A 77 -3.00 1.09 -5.42
CA LEU A 77 -4.37 0.67 -5.13
C LEU A 77 -5.33 1.76 -5.60
N VAL A 78 -6.12 1.46 -6.63
CA VAL A 78 -7.01 2.42 -7.29
C VAL A 78 -8.46 1.97 -7.27
N GLY A 79 -9.39 2.92 -7.44
CA GLY A 79 -10.83 2.67 -7.48
C GLY A 79 -11.62 3.90 -7.06
N GLU A 80 -12.94 3.89 -7.26
CA GLU A 80 -13.84 4.98 -6.88
C GLU A 80 -13.78 5.27 -5.38
N SER A 81 -14.14 6.51 -4.98
CA SER A 81 -14.25 6.89 -3.57
C SER A 81 -15.21 5.96 -2.83
N GLY A 82 -14.87 5.57 -1.61
CA GLY A 82 -15.70 4.67 -0.79
C GLY A 82 -15.58 3.18 -1.12
N CYS A 83 -14.75 2.75 -2.10
CA CYS A 83 -14.61 1.34 -2.44
C CYS A 83 -13.79 0.51 -1.42
N GLY A 84 -13.25 1.13 -0.35
CA GLY A 84 -12.55 0.42 0.74
C GLY A 84 -11.03 0.57 0.78
N LYS A 85 -10.39 1.34 -0.11
CA LYS A 85 -8.92 1.51 -0.21
C LYS A 85 -8.26 1.94 1.12
N SER A 86 -8.70 3.05 1.68
CA SER A 86 -8.18 3.59 2.94
C SER A 86 -8.47 2.65 4.12
N THR A 87 -9.60 1.92 4.07
CA THR A 87 -9.92 0.91 5.08
C THR A 87 -8.94 -0.25 5.03
N LEU A 88 -8.61 -0.73 3.82
CA LEU A 88 -7.61 -1.79 3.64
C LEU A 88 -6.23 -1.35 4.18
N ALA A 89 -5.76 -0.14 3.83
CA ALA A 89 -4.51 0.39 4.35
C ALA A 89 -4.47 0.47 5.88
N ARG A 90 -5.57 0.95 6.49
CA ARG A 90 -5.68 1.02 7.96
C ARG A 90 -5.76 -0.36 8.61
N ALA A 91 -6.35 -1.35 7.96
CA ALA A 91 -6.37 -2.73 8.44
C ALA A 91 -4.97 -3.36 8.36
N VAL A 92 -4.23 -3.16 7.28
CA VAL A 92 -2.84 -3.59 7.12
C VAL A 92 -1.96 -3.05 8.25
N LEU A 93 -2.13 -1.79 8.61
CA LEU A 93 -1.39 -1.15 9.71
C LEU A 93 -1.95 -1.48 11.10
N ARG A 94 -2.97 -2.34 11.19
CA ARG A 94 -3.64 -2.68 12.45
C ARG A 94 -4.13 -1.44 13.22
N ILE A 95 -4.62 -0.44 12.46
CA ILE A 95 -5.43 0.67 12.99
C ILE A 95 -6.87 0.18 13.14
N TYR A 96 -7.36 -0.61 12.16
CA TYR A 96 -8.57 -1.40 12.28
C TYR A 96 -8.21 -2.89 12.39
N ASP A 97 -8.90 -3.61 13.28
CA ASP A 97 -8.75 -5.05 13.35
C ASP A 97 -9.52 -5.71 12.18
N PRO A 98 -8.92 -6.68 11.47
CA PRO A 98 -9.65 -7.47 10.49
C PRO A 98 -10.80 -8.22 11.14
N THR A 99 -11.95 -8.29 10.45
CA THR A 99 -13.07 -9.13 10.86
C THR A 99 -12.76 -10.61 10.64
N SER A 100 -12.06 -10.92 9.55
CA SER A 100 -11.54 -12.25 9.23
C SER A 100 -10.39 -12.15 8.22
N GLY A 101 -9.76 -13.29 7.90
CA GLY A 101 -8.58 -13.37 7.06
C GLY A 101 -7.29 -13.23 7.87
N SER A 102 -6.14 -13.14 7.20
CA SER A 102 -4.85 -13.03 7.86
C SER A 102 -3.93 -12.02 7.18
N LEU A 103 -3.05 -11.41 8.00
CA LEU A 103 -2.02 -10.45 7.58
C LEU A 103 -0.66 -10.99 8.00
N HIS A 104 0.26 -11.09 7.05
CA HIS A 104 1.65 -11.47 7.33
C HIS A 104 2.58 -10.34 6.91
N PHE A 105 3.54 -10.02 7.75
CA PHE A 105 4.55 -9.01 7.50
C PHE A 105 5.93 -9.59 7.79
N ASP A 106 6.81 -9.55 6.79
CA ASP A 106 8.16 -10.14 6.84
C ASP A 106 8.15 -11.62 7.30
N GLY A 107 7.16 -12.38 6.79
CA GLY A 107 6.94 -13.80 7.11
C GLY A 107 6.24 -14.06 8.45
N GLU A 108 6.03 -13.04 9.30
CA GLU A 108 5.34 -13.19 10.59
C GLU A 108 3.84 -12.91 10.47
N ASP A 109 2.99 -13.75 11.09
CA ASP A 109 1.56 -13.45 11.24
C ASP A 109 1.37 -12.29 12.23
N VAL A 110 0.83 -11.18 11.68
CA VAL A 110 0.56 -9.95 12.44
C VAL A 110 -0.94 -9.69 12.63
N THR A 111 -1.80 -10.64 12.29
CA THR A 111 -3.26 -10.50 12.28
C THR A 111 -3.83 -10.11 13.64
N HIS A 112 -3.31 -10.65 14.71
CA HIS A 112 -3.83 -10.42 16.08
C HIS A 112 -2.76 -9.98 17.08
N VAL A 113 -1.60 -9.50 16.62
CA VAL A 113 -0.53 -9.04 17.51
C VAL A 113 -0.99 -7.88 18.40
N LYS A 114 -0.49 -7.84 19.65
CA LYS A 114 -0.79 -6.82 20.65
C LYS A 114 0.48 -6.41 21.41
N GLY A 115 0.40 -5.37 22.24
CA GLY A 115 1.50 -4.93 23.09
C GLY A 115 2.76 -4.59 22.32
N ASP A 116 3.91 -5.04 22.80
CA ASP A 116 5.23 -4.71 22.27
C ASP A 116 5.44 -5.18 20.83
N ARG A 117 4.85 -6.34 20.45
CA ARG A 117 4.91 -6.82 19.05
C ARG A 117 4.17 -5.87 18.11
N LEU A 118 2.99 -5.38 18.49
CA LEU A 118 2.26 -4.38 17.71
C LEU A 118 3.04 -3.06 17.61
N GLN A 119 3.69 -2.63 18.69
CA GLN A 119 4.53 -1.45 18.69
C GLN A 119 5.75 -1.61 17.76
N LYS A 120 6.41 -2.77 17.79
CA LYS A 120 7.50 -3.11 16.87
C LYS A 120 7.03 -3.09 15.42
N MET A 121 5.89 -3.72 15.11
CA MET A 121 5.29 -3.71 13.77
C MET A 121 4.99 -2.28 13.31
N ARG A 122 4.34 -1.45 14.16
CA ARG A 122 4.03 -0.04 13.84
C ARG A 122 5.27 0.83 13.61
N ARG A 123 6.44 0.46 14.14
CA ARG A 123 7.71 1.10 13.79
C ARG A 123 8.12 0.76 12.36
N GLN A 124 7.94 -0.49 11.94
CA GLN A 124 8.35 -0.97 10.61
C GLN A 124 7.34 -0.60 9.51
N MET A 125 6.08 -0.36 9.89
CA MET A 125 4.99 -0.03 8.98
C MET A 125 4.41 1.33 9.34
N GLN A 126 4.51 2.29 8.43
CA GLN A 126 4.06 3.67 8.64
C GLN A 126 2.97 4.08 7.67
N MET A 127 2.28 5.18 7.96
CA MET A 127 1.22 5.74 7.10
C MET A 127 1.51 7.21 6.77
N ILE A 128 1.35 7.54 5.49
CA ILE A 128 1.20 8.92 5.02
C ILE A 128 -0.29 9.14 4.78
N PHE A 129 -0.88 10.10 5.48
CA PHE A 129 -2.33 10.36 5.48
C PHE A 129 -2.74 11.28 4.33
N GLN A 130 -4.00 11.16 3.92
CA GLN A 130 -4.63 11.90 2.83
C GLN A 130 -4.64 13.41 3.06
N ASP A 131 -5.01 13.84 4.25
CA ASP A 131 -5.10 15.27 4.60
C ASP A 131 -3.90 15.70 5.46
N PRO A 132 -2.97 16.49 4.90
CA PRO A 132 -1.83 16.98 5.66
C PRO A 132 -2.23 17.98 6.76
N TYR A 133 -3.43 18.60 6.71
CA TYR A 133 -3.90 19.52 7.74
C TYR A 133 -4.34 18.76 9.00
N SER A 134 -5.15 17.73 8.86
CA SER A 134 -5.65 16.96 10.00
C SER A 134 -4.61 16.00 10.56
N SER A 135 -3.61 15.62 9.78
CA SER A 135 -2.56 14.68 10.19
C SER A 135 -1.46 15.29 11.04
N LEU A 136 -1.30 16.61 11.03
CA LEU A 136 -0.29 17.33 11.79
C LEU A 136 -0.90 18.06 13.00
N ASN A 137 -0.30 17.89 14.19
CA ASN A 137 -0.76 18.59 15.38
C ASN A 137 -0.43 20.10 15.28
N PRO A 138 -1.44 21.01 15.19
CA PRO A 138 -1.19 22.43 14.99
C PRO A 138 -0.46 23.14 16.16
N ARG A 139 -0.38 22.48 17.32
CA ARG A 139 0.28 22.99 18.53
C ARG A 139 1.73 22.56 18.67
N MET A 140 2.23 21.74 17.76
CA MET A 140 3.62 21.26 17.75
C MET A 140 4.38 21.91 16.60
N THR A 141 5.68 22.14 16.80
CA THR A 141 6.58 22.53 15.71
C THR A 141 6.86 21.31 14.81
N ILE A 142 7.24 21.57 13.55
CA ILE A 142 7.61 20.51 12.61
C ILE A 142 8.71 19.61 13.19
N GLY A 143 9.74 20.22 13.81
CA GLY A 143 10.82 19.49 14.45
C GLY A 143 10.32 18.54 15.55
N SER A 144 9.43 19.03 16.44
CA SER A 144 8.85 18.22 17.51
C SER A 144 7.99 17.06 17.00
N MET A 145 7.25 17.26 15.88
CA MET A 145 6.45 16.21 15.26
C MET A 145 7.29 15.11 14.62
N ILE A 146 8.44 15.46 14.02
CA ILE A 146 9.37 14.47 13.46
C ILE A 146 10.14 13.76 14.58
N GLU A 147 10.42 14.45 15.70
CA GLU A 147 11.10 13.86 16.87
C GLU A 147 10.19 12.89 17.66
N GLU A 148 8.88 13.14 17.69
CA GLU A 148 7.94 12.36 18.48
C GLU A 148 7.98 10.85 18.21
N PRO A 149 7.93 10.36 16.97
CA PRO A 149 8.07 8.92 16.66
C PRO A 149 9.41 8.34 17.12
N LEU A 150 10.51 9.08 17.01
CA LEU A 150 11.82 8.64 17.50
C LEU A 150 11.81 8.40 18.99
N ARG A 151 11.15 9.28 19.75
CA ARG A 151 11.02 9.19 21.20
C ARG A 151 10.09 8.05 21.61
N VAL A 152 8.92 7.94 20.97
CA VAL A 152 7.91 6.90 21.26
C VAL A 152 8.49 5.51 21.06
N HIS A 153 9.31 5.32 20.05
CA HIS A 153 9.95 4.05 19.73
C HIS A 153 11.34 3.87 20.35
N GLY A 154 11.80 4.80 21.19
CA GLY A 154 13.07 4.69 21.93
C GLY A 154 14.30 4.60 21.00
N ILE A 155 14.25 5.18 19.78
CA ILE A 155 15.27 4.97 18.75
C ILE A 155 16.56 5.75 19.04
N LYS A 156 16.44 6.96 19.60
CA LYS A 156 17.57 7.85 19.86
C LYS A 156 17.41 8.65 21.14
N GLY A 157 18.50 8.94 21.83
CA GLY A 157 18.57 9.91 22.90
C GLY A 157 18.31 11.35 22.40
N ARG A 158 17.93 12.25 23.31
CA ARG A 158 17.46 13.61 22.99
C ARG A 158 18.45 14.44 22.14
N ARG A 159 19.78 14.27 22.32
CA ARG A 159 20.82 14.99 21.54
C ARG A 159 20.92 14.47 20.11
N ASP A 160 20.83 13.15 19.92
CA ASP A 160 20.94 12.49 18.62
C ASP A 160 19.66 12.64 17.79
N ALA A 161 18.50 12.77 18.46
CA ALA A 161 17.22 13.00 17.81
C ALA A 161 17.20 14.32 17.02
N GLY A 162 17.72 15.40 17.60
CA GLY A 162 17.79 16.70 16.91
C GLY A 162 18.66 16.69 15.65
N THR A 163 19.72 15.88 15.63
CA THR A 163 20.57 15.71 14.42
C THR A 163 19.84 14.91 13.35
N GLU A 164 19.14 13.83 13.73
CA GLU A 164 18.33 13.04 12.80
C GLU A 164 17.16 13.84 12.22
N VAL A 165 16.47 14.64 13.04
CA VAL A 165 15.40 15.54 12.59
C VAL A 165 15.92 16.50 11.50
N ARG A 166 17.10 17.13 11.70
CA ARG A 166 17.69 18.01 10.66
C ARG A 166 18.01 17.24 9.38
N ARG A 167 18.57 16.05 9.49
CA ARG A 167 18.86 15.18 8.36
C ARG A 167 17.59 14.85 7.57
N ILE A 168 16.50 14.49 8.25
CA ILE A 168 15.24 14.17 7.61
C ILE A 168 14.61 15.40 6.94
N ILE A 169 14.68 16.56 7.57
CA ILE A 169 14.21 17.84 6.99
C ILE A 169 14.95 18.12 5.67
N ASP A 170 16.27 17.93 5.63
CA ASP A 170 17.06 18.11 4.41
C ASP A 170 16.66 17.08 3.32
N ILE A 171 16.47 15.79 3.69
CA ILE A 171 16.06 14.71 2.76
C ILE A 171 14.73 15.00 2.09
N VAL A 172 13.72 15.46 2.83
CA VAL A 172 12.41 15.78 2.25
C VAL A 172 12.36 17.15 1.57
N GLY A 173 13.48 17.89 1.54
CA GLY A 173 13.59 19.19 0.87
C GLY A 173 12.81 20.30 1.57
N LEU A 174 12.69 20.27 2.90
CA LEU A 174 12.17 21.36 3.69
C LEU A 174 13.28 22.35 4.06
N PRO A 175 12.97 23.66 4.20
CA PRO A 175 13.97 24.65 4.62
C PRO A 175 14.47 24.37 6.04
N LYS A 176 15.76 24.61 6.31
CA LYS A 176 16.40 24.31 7.60
C LYS A 176 15.71 24.95 8.80
N ASN A 177 15.10 26.12 8.62
CA ASN A 177 14.33 26.80 9.67
C ASN A 177 12.96 26.19 9.95
N ALA A 178 12.52 25.21 9.13
CA ALA A 178 11.26 24.48 9.34
C ALA A 178 11.16 23.82 10.72
N ILE A 179 12.30 23.45 11.31
CA ILE A 179 12.35 22.76 12.60
C ILE A 179 11.61 23.50 13.72
N ASN A 180 11.63 24.84 13.71
CA ASN A 180 11.04 25.71 14.74
C ASN A 180 9.68 26.28 14.35
N ARG A 181 9.19 25.99 13.13
CA ARG A 181 7.94 26.54 12.62
C ARG A 181 6.76 25.60 12.85
N TYR A 182 5.56 26.17 12.85
CA TYR A 182 4.31 25.46 13.04
C TYR A 182 3.65 25.09 11.71
N PRO A 183 2.79 24.05 11.64
CA PRO A 183 2.15 23.62 10.40
C PRO A 183 1.39 24.73 9.65
N HIS A 184 0.74 25.64 10.37
CA HIS A 184 -0.05 26.71 9.75
C HIS A 184 0.80 27.72 8.96
N GLU A 185 2.12 27.76 9.16
CA GLU A 185 3.06 28.62 8.44
C GLU A 185 3.55 28.02 7.11
N PHE A 186 3.08 26.82 6.75
CA PHE A 186 3.53 26.08 5.58
C PHE A 186 2.44 25.96 4.51
N SER A 187 2.86 25.88 3.23
CA SER A 187 1.99 25.50 2.12
C SER A 187 1.54 24.04 2.24
N GLY A 188 0.49 23.63 1.50
CA GLY A 188 0.01 22.25 1.47
C GLY A 188 1.13 21.24 1.14
N GLY A 189 1.93 21.52 0.10
CA GLY A 189 3.06 20.67 -0.28
C GLY A 189 4.16 20.58 0.78
N GLN A 190 4.44 21.67 1.48
CA GLN A 190 5.41 21.66 2.59
C GLN A 190 4.88 20.86 3.79
N ARG A 191 3.58 20.94 4.09
CA ARG A 191 2.95 20.10 5.13
C ARG A 191 3.00 18.62 4.75
N GLN A 192 2.76 18.31 3.48
CA GLN A 192 2.88 16.93 3.00
C GLN A 192 4.31 16.40 3.15
N ARG A 193 5.32 17.18 2.82
CA ARG A 193 6.73 16.85 3.06
C ARG A 193 7.01 16.62 4.56
N ALA A 194 6.40 17.40 5.45
CA ALA A 194 6.52 17.19 6.90
C ALA A 194 5.84 15.89 7.36
N GLY A 195 4.69 15.53 6.79
CA GLY A 195 4.03 14.24 7.02
C GLY A 195 4.89 13.05 6.56
N ILE A 196 5.52 13.18 5.38
CA ILE A 196 6.47 12.19 4.86
C ILE A 196 7.69 12.09 5.79
N ALA A 197 8.24 13.22 6.22
CA ALA A 197 9.37 13.27 7.15
C ALA A 197 9.06 12.56 8.47
N ARG A 198 7.86 12.74 9.02
CA ARG A 198 7.40 12.07 10.24
C ARG A 198 7.34 10.55 10.05
N ALA A 199 6.79 10.07 8.94
CA ALA A 199 6.72 8.64 8.63
C ALA A 199 8.13 8.04 8.45
N LEU A 200 9.04 8.75 7.80
CA LEU A 200 10.42 8.31 7.54
C LEU A 200 11.30 8.28 8.80
N ALA A 201 10.95 9.05 9.84
CA ALA A 201 11.77 9.22 11.04
C ALA A 201 12.14 7.90 11.72
N VAL A 202 11.26 6.94 11.75
CA VAL A 202 11.48 5.63 12.39
C VAL A 202 12.17 4.62 11.46
N ARG A 203 12.50 5.00 10.22
CA ARG A 203 13.10 4.15 9.18
C ARG A 203 12.26 2.89 8.95
N PRO A 204 11.03 3.04 8.45
CA PRO A 204 10.14 1.93 8.20
C PRO A 204 10.64 1.08 7.02
N ASP A 205 10.17 -0.17 6.95
CA ASP A 205 10.35 -1.04 5.79
C ASP A 205 9.16 -0.91 4.81
N PHE A 206 7.99 -0.48 5.31
CA PHE A 206 6.75 -0.35 4.55
C PHE A 206 6.01 0.96 4.86
N ILE A 207 5.46 1.59 3.84
CA ILE A 207 4.62 2.78 3.97
C ILE A 207 3.32 2.60 3.18
N ALA A 208 2.18 2.73 3.87
CA ALA A 208 0.89 2.93 3.23
C ALA A 208 0.68 4.43 2.98
N ALA A 209 0.67 4.85 1.73
CA ALA A 209 0.43 6.25 1.34
C ALA A 209 -1.04 6.39 0.90
N ASP A 210 -1.89 6.92 1.77
CA ASP A 210 -3.33 7.09 1.55
C ASP A 210 -3.58 8.45 0.89
N GLU A 211 -3.79 8.45 -0.43
CA GLU A 211 -4.01 9.63 -1.28
C GLU A 211 -3.05 10.80 -0.99
N PRO A 212 -1.73 10.57 -0.99
CA PRO A 212 -0.75 11.54 -0.45
C PRO A 212 -0.63 12.83 -1.26
N VAL A 213 -1.33 12.93 -2.39
CA VAL A 213 -1.25 14.09 -3.31
C VAL A 213 -2.61 14.68 -3.68
N SER A 214 -3.73 14.10 -3.21
CA SER A 214 -5.09 14.47 -3.64
C SER A 214 -5.48 15.93 -3.37
N ALA A 215 -4.94 16.53 -2.31
CA ALA A 215 -5.23 17.89 -1.89
C ALA A 215 -4.22 18.94 -2.40
N LEU A 216 -3.38 18.57 -3.38
CA LEU A 216 -2.26 19.41 -3.86
C LEU A 216 -2.44 19.80 -5.33
N ASP A 217 -1.87 20.93 -5.72
CA ASP A 217 -1.79 21.36 -7.13
C ASP A 217 -0.95 20.38 -7.96
N VAL A 218 -1.27 20.23 -9.25
CA VAL A 218 -0.65 19.26 -10.16
C VAL A 218 0.88 19.33 -10.17
N SER A 219 1.45 20.53 -10.14
CA SER A 219 2.91 20.70 -10.12
C SER A 219 3.54 20.21 -8.81
N ILE A 220 2.85 20.40 -7.70
CA ILE A 220 3.29 19.93 -6.37
C ILE A 220 3.08 18.43 -6.24
N GLN A 221 1.98 17.89 -6.82
CA GLN A 221 1.77 16.44 -6.89
C GLN A 221 2.97 15.74 -7.52
N ALA A 222 3.43 16.20 -8.70
CA ALA A 222 4.58 15.64 -9.38
C ALA A 222 5.85 15.66 -8.51
N GLN A 223 6.09 16.76 -7.77
CA GLN A 223 7.24 16.87 -6.87
C GLN A 223 7.17 15.86 -5.70
N ILE A 224 5.97 15.64 -5.13
CA ILE A 224 5.80 14.68 -4.03
C ILE A 224 5.94 13.24 -4.54
N VAL A 225 5.39 12.91 -5.71
CA VAL A 225 5.54 11.58 -6.33
C VAL A 225 7.01 11.28 -6.61
N ASN A 226 7.75 12.24 -7.19
CA ASN A 226 9.19 12.09 -7.43
C ASN A 226 9.95 11.90 -6.10
N LEU A 227 9.65 12.71 -5.07
CA LEU A 227 10.24 12.55 -3.74
C LEU A 227 10.01 11.14 -3.18
N LEU A 228 8.80 10.60 -3.26
CA LEU A 228 8.50 9.24 -2.79
C LEU A 228 9.29 8.18 -3.56
N GLY A 229 9.44 8.34 -4.89
CA GLY A 229 10.26 7.46 -5.71
C GLY A 229 11.75 7.54 -5.37
N ASP A 230 12.28 8.74 -5.07
CA ASP A 230 13.66 8.93 -4.62
C ASP A 230 13.89 8.26 -3.26
N LEU A 231 12.97 8.48 -2.32
CA LEU A 231 13.01 7.84 -0.99
C LEU A 231 12.92 6.32 -1.07
N GLN A 232 12.13 5.77 -2.00
CA GLN A 232 12.06 4.33 -2.24
C GLN A 232 13.44 3.77 -2.59
N ARG A 233 14.12 4.40 -3.55
CA ARG A 233 15.45 3.98 -4.01
C ARG A 233 16.54 4.16 -2.95
N GLU A 234 16.49 5.26 -2.19
CA GLU A 234 17.50 5.56 -1.18
C GLU A 234 17.38 4.67 0.07
N PHE A 235 16.15 4.33 0.47
CA PHE A 235 15.87 3.63 1.73
C PHE A 235 15.32 2.22 1.55
N ASP A 236 15.22 1.72 0.31
CA ASP A 236 14.63 0.39 -0.03
C ASP A 236 13.21 0.23 0.53
N LEU A 237 12.39 1.30 0.38
CA LEU A 237 11.04 1.34 0.91
C LEU A 237 10.08 0.53 0.04
N THR A 238 9.13 -0.11 0.71
CA THR A 238 8.00 -0.78 0.06
C THR A 238 6.75 0.06 0.23
N TYR A 239 5.98 0.27 -0.83
CA TYR A 239 4.79 1.11 -0.79
C TYR A 239 3.49 0.36 -1.13
N LEU A 240 2.43 0.66 -0.37
CA LEU A 240 1.05 0.55 -0.83
C LEU A 240 0.55 1.96 -1.12
N PHE A 241 0.51 2.34 -2.40
CA PHE A 241 0.20 3.70 -2.84
C PHE A 241 -1.26 3.79 -3.27
N ILE A 242 -2.09 4.47 -2.48
CA ILE A 242 -3.51 4.66 -2.76
C ILE A 242 -3.72 5.98 -3.47
N ALA A 243 -4.41 5.97 -4.60
CA ALA A 243 -4.89 7.17 -5.26
C ALA A 243 -6.21 6.90 -6.01
N HIS A 244 -6.94 7.96 -6.29
CA HIS A 244 -8.09 7.90 -7.18
C HIS A 244 -7.70 8.27 -8.62
N ASP A 245 -6.57 8.97 -8.82
CA ASP A 245 -6.05 9.33 -10.13
C ASP A 245 -5.05 8.27 -10.65
N LEU A 246 -5.48 7.57 -11.68
CA LEU A 246 -4.67 6.57 -12.36
C LEU A 246 -3.40 7.15 -12.98
N SER A 247 -3.40 8.44 -13.42
CA SER A 247 -2.22 9.06 -14.04
C SER A 247 -1.06 9.13 -13.05
N VAL A 248 -1.33 9.46 -11.80
CA VAL A 248 -0.35 9.50 -10.71
C VAL A 248 0.20 8.11 -10.41
N VAL A 249 -0.70 7.12 -10.27
CA VAL A 249 -0.33 5.74 -9.92
C VAL A 249 0.57 5.11 -10.98
N ARG A 250 0.33 5.41 -12.28
CA ARG A 250 1.14 4.93 -13.39
C ARG A 250 2.63 5.26 -13.25
N HIS A 251 2.95 6.43 -12.68
CA HIS A 251 4.34 6.90 -12.58
C HIS A 251 5.12 6.26 -11.44
N ILE A 252 4.45 5.86 -10.36
CA ILE A 252 5.14 5.39 -9.15
C ILE A 252 5.01 3.88 -8.93
N SER A 253 4.00 3.23 -9.54
CA SER A 253 3.66 1.85 -9.21
C SER A 253 4.25 0.84 -10.18
N ASP A 254 4.81 -0.24 -9.64
CA ASP A 254 5.24 -1.43 -10.39
C ASP A 254 4.03 -2.26 -10.82
N ARG A 255 3.11 -2.50 -9.87
CA ARG A 255 1.83 -3.19 -10.09
C ARG A 255 0.67 -2.35 -9.59
N ILE A 256 -0.50 -2.56 -10.18
CA ILE A 256 -1.73 -1.85 -9.80
C ILE A 256 -2.82 -2.88 -9.47
N ALA A 257 -3.42 -2.73 -8.29
CA ALA A 257 -4.62 -3.41 -7.86
C ALA A 257 -5.82 -2.47 -8.02
N VAL A 258 -6.81 -2.87 -8.77
CA VAL A 258 -8.06 -2.12 -8.97
C VAL A 258 -9.10 -2.65 -8.01
N MET A 259 -9.67 -1.76 -7.19
CA MET A 259 -10.62 -2.14 -6.14
C MET A 259 -12.01 -1.59 -6.45
N TYR A 260 -13.04 -2.45 -6.32
CA TYR A 260 -14.45 -2.08 -6.48
C TYR A 260 -15.29 -2.75 -5.38
N LEU A 261 -16.10 -1.96 -4.66
CA LEU A 261 -16.98 -2.43 -3.58
C LEU A 261 -16.32 -3.46 -2.63
N GLY A 262 -15.16 -3.10 -2.07
CA GLY A 262 -14.47 -3.92 -1.08
C GLY A 262 -13.66 -5.08 -1.64
N ARG A 263 -13.56 -5.26 -2.96
CA ARG A 263 -12.82 -6.35 -3.60
C ARG A 263 -11.79 -5.87 -4.61
N VAL A 264 -10.72 -6.60 -4.77
CA VAL A 264 -9.79 -6.43 -5.89
C VAL A 264 -10.40 -7.12 -7.11
N VAL A 265 -10.64 -6.33 -8.17
CA VAL A 265 -11.25 -6.82 -9.42
C VAL A 265 -10.25 -7.03 -10.54
N GLU A 266 -9.07 -6.39 -10.44
CA GLU A 266 -7.96 -6.60 -11.37
C GLU A 266 -6.64 -6.31 -10.68
N LEU A 267 -5.60 -7.10 -10.98
CA LEU A 267 -4.23 -6.93 -10.52
C LEU A 267 -3.28 -7.17 -11.67
N SER A 268 -2.42 -6.19 -11.97
CA SER A 268 -1.56 -6.25 -13.17
C SER A 268 -0.29 -5.44 -12.99
N PRO A 269 0.79 -5.74 -13.73
CA PRO A 269 1.88 -4.79 -13.94
C PRO A 269 1.33 -3.46 -14.46
N SER A 270 1.87 -2.34 -13.94
CA SER A 270 1.35 -1.00 -14.22
C SER A 270 1.23 -0.73 -15.74
N ALA A 271 2.29 -0.96 -16.50
CA ALA A 271 2.30 -0.70 -17.94
C ALA A 271 1.24 -1.51 -18.71
N GLU A 272 0.95 -2.73 -18.26
CA GLU A 272 0.01 -3.61 -18.92
C GLU A 272 -1.44 -3.25 -18.64
N LEU A 273 -1.75 -2.79 -17.43
CA LEU A 273 -3.09 -2.35 -17.05
C LEU A 273 -3.61 -1.24 -18.01
N TYR A 274 -2.75 -0.31 -18.40
CA TYR A 274 -3.13 0.78 -19.31
C TYR A 274 -3.21 0.33 -20.76
N ARG A 275 -2.46 -0.68 -21.15
CA ARG A 275 -2.42 -1.18 -22.52
C ARG A 275 -3.56 -2.16 -22.81
N GLU A 276 -3.87 -3.02 -21.86
CA GLU A 276 -4.77 -4.16 -22.06
C GLU A 276 -5.48 -4.54 -20.73
N PRO A 277 -6.42 -3.73 -20.21
CA PRO A 277 -7.19 -4.08 -19.05
C PRO A 277 -8.14 -5.26 -19.34
N PHE A 278 -8.37 -6.13 -18.35
CA PHE A 278 -9.20 -7.33 -18.47
C PHE A 278 -10.50 -7.27 -17.67
N HIS A 279 -10.74 -6.18 -16.93
CA HIS A 279 -12.01 -5.98 -16.23
C HIS A 279 -12.76 -4.77 -16.83
N PRO A 280 -14.07 -4.87 -17.10
CA PRO A 280 -14.84 -3.77 -17.72
C PRO A 280 -14.82 -2.46 -16.91
N TYR A 281 -14.70 -2.55 -15.59
CA TYR A 281 -14.53 -1.39 -14.70
C TYR A 281 -13.18 -0.70 -14.92
N THR A 282 -12.11 -1.47 -15.04
CA THR A 282 -10.76 -0.93 -15.32
C THR A 282 -10.71 -0.26 -16.70
N HIS A 283 -11.38 -0.85 -17.71
CA HIS A 283 -11.55 -0.20 -19.00
C HIS A 283 -12.19 1.19 -18.89
N ALA A 284 -13.26 1.30 -18.09
CA ALA A 284 -13.91 2.59 -17.84
C ALA A 284 -12.97 3.58 -17.15
N LEU A 285 -12.26 3.14 -16.09
CA LEU A 285 -11.30 3.98 -15.36
C LEU A 285 -10.16 4.45 -16.27
N VAL A 286 -9.52 3.54 -17.01
CA VAL A 286 -8.44 3.87 -17.96
C VAL A 286 -8.98 4.78 -19.06
N SER A 287 -10.23 4.58 -19.53
CA SER A 287 -10.85 5.46 -20.54
C SER A 287 -11.09 6.90 -20.04
N ALA A 288 -11.12 7.14 -18.76
CA ALA A 288 -11.29 8.47 -18.17
C ALA A 288 -9.98 9.25 -17.95
N VAL A 289 -8.80 8.58 -18.00
CA VAL A 289 -7.50 9.23 -17.83
C VAL A 289 -7.21 10.14 -19.03
N PRO A 290 -6.96 11.45 -18.85
CA PRO A 290 -6.65 12.35 -19.97
C PRO A 290 -5.36 11.95 -20.70
N ILE A 291 -5.34 12.09 -22.02
CA ILE A 291 -4.15 11.89 -22.85
C ILE A 291 -3.59 13.26 -23.22
N ALA A 292 -2.28 13.46 -23.03
CA ALA A 292 -1.62 14.73 -23.31
C ALA A 292 -1.67 15.16 -24.79
N ASP A 293 -1.90 14.22 -25.72
CA ASP A 293 -2.07 14.50 -27.15
C ASP A 293 -3.51 14.94 -27.46
N PRO A 294 -3.76 16.21 -27.83
CA PRO A 294 -5.10 16.72 -28.11
C PRO A 294 -5.80 16.03 -29.31
N VAL A 295 -5.02 15.50 -30.28
CA VAL A 295 -5.57 14.83 -31.47
C VAL A 295 -6.09 13.44 -31.08
N VAL A 296 -5.34 12.73 -30.26
CA VAL A 296 -5.72 11.42 -29.73
C VAL A 296 -6.89 11.55 -28.76
N GLU A 297 -6.86 12.53 -27.84
CA GLU A 297 -7.92 12.77 -26.87
C GLU A 297 -9.27 13.08 -27.53
N ARG A 298 -9.30 13.86 -28.63
CA ARG A 298 -10.54 14.16 -29.37
C ARG A 298 -11.17 12.92 -30.04
N LYS A 299 -10.37 11.94 -30.45
CA LYS A 299 -10.83 10.70 -31.10
C LYS A 299 -11.25 9.63 -30.10
N ARG A 300 -10.89 9.80 -28.84
CA ARG A 300 -11.11 8.82 -27.80
C ARG A 300 -12.57 8.78 -27.37
N ARG A 301 -13.12 7.57 -27.25
CA ARG A 301 -14.45 7.34 -26.66
C ARG A 301 -14.30 6.98 -25.20
N ARG A 302 -14.81 7.84 -24.31
CA ARG A 302 -14.88 7.55 -22.87
C ARG A 302 -16.03 6.59 -22.60
N ILE A 303 -15.77 5.59 -21.79
CA ILE A 303 -16.81 4.67 -21.31
C ILE A 303 -17.49 5.31 -20.10
N ILE A 304 -18.72 5.74 -20.27
CA ILE A 304 -19.52 6.35 -19.22
C ILE A 304 -20.27 5.24 -18.49
N LEU A 305 -19.93 5.04 -17.20
CA LEU A 305 -20.64 4.11 -16.34
C LEU A 305 -22.01 4.67 -16.00
N ARG A 306 -23.04 3.85 -16.19
CA ARG A 306 -24.44 4.22 -15.89
C ARG A 306 -24.83 3.68 -14.51
N GLY A 307 -25.64 4.47 -13.79
CA GLY A 307 -26.13 4.14 -12.45
C GLY A 307 -25.14 4.48 -11.34
N ASP A 308 -25.65 4.52 -10.12
CA ASP A 308 -24.90 4.82 -8.92
C ASP A 308 -24.06 3.63 -8.45
N VAL A 309 -23.05 3.91 -7.62
CA VAL A 309 -22.27 2.86 -6.95
C VAL A 309 -23.20 2.14 -5.97
N PRO A 310 -23.36 0.81 -6.05
CA PRO A 310 -24.17 0.08 -5.11
C PRO A 310 -23.69 0.22 -3.66
N SER A 311 -24.62 0.01 -2.71
CA SER A 311 -24.30 0.11 -1.29
C SER A 311 -23.36 -1.02 -0.83
N PRO A 312 -22.31 -0.71 -0.05
CA PRO A 312 -21.47 -1.73 0.56
C PRO A 312 -22.17 -2.49 1.71
N VAL A 313 -23.36 -2.04 2.12
CA VAL A 313 -24.18 -2.72 3.13
C VAL A 313 -24.88 -3.93 2.52
N ASP A 314 -25.40 -3.76 1.30
CA ASP A 314 -26.08 -4.79 0.54
C ASP A 314 -25.48 -4.83 -0.88
N PRO A 315 -24.30 -5.44 -1.04
CA PRO A 315 -23.63 -5.52 -2.34
C PRO A 315 -24.42 -6.46 -3.27
N PRO A 316 -24.44 -6.17 -4.59
CA PRO A 316 -25.08 -7.02 -5.58
C PRO A 316 -24.59 -8.46 -5.52
N SER A 317 -25.50 -9.43 -5.76
CA SER A 317 -25.17 -10.85 -5.89
C SER A 317 -24.30 -11.09 -7.13
N GLY A 318 -23.52 -12.17 -7.14
CA GLY A 318 -22.59 -12.48 -8.22
C GLY A 318 -21.52 -11.43 -8.40
N CYS A 319 -21.21 -11.06 -9.63
CA CYS A 319 -20.25 -10.00 -9.94
C CYS A 319 -20.74 -8.65 -9.42
N ARG A 320 -20.06 -8.02 -8.47
CA ARG A 320 -20.46 -6.75 -7.85
C ARG A 320 -20.59 -5.59 -8.83
N PHE A 321 -19.93 -5.69 -9.98
CA PHE A 321 -19.97 -4.68 -11.02
C PHE A 321 -21.11 -4.90 -12.03
N HIS A 322 -21.86 -6.01 -11.97
CA HIS A 322 -22.84 -6.40 -12.99
C HIS A 322 -23.91 -5.32 -13.26
N THR A 323 -24.34 -4.57 -12.25
CA THR A 323 -25.35 -3.52 -12.36
C THR A 323 -24.90 -2.32 -13.22
N ARG A 324 -23.59 -2.07 -13.29
CA ARG A 324 -22.97 -0.97 -14.04
C ARG A 324 -22.17 -1.44 -15.25
N CYS A 325 -22.08 -2.77 -15.48
CA CYS A 325 -21.24 -3.36 -16.48
C CYS A 325 -21.77 -3.12 -17.90
N TRP A 326 -20.98 -2.43 -18.70
CA TRP A 326 -21.27 -2.16 -20.13
C TRP A 326 -21.09 -3.44 -20.96
N LEU A 327 -20.05 -4.25 -20.69
CA LEU A 327 -19.78 -5.50 -21.40
C LEU A 327 -20.93 -6.51 -21.22
N ARG A 328 -21.48 -6.65 -20.00
CA ARG A 328 -22.63 -7.50 -19.74
C ARG A 328 -23.80 -7.20 -20.67
N ARG A 329 -24.11 -5.90 -20.87
CA ARG A 329 -25.20 -5.47 -21.75
C ARG A 329 -24.90 -5.81 -23.22
N GLU A 330 -23.67 -5.65 -23.66
CA GLU A 330 -23.24 -6.02 -25.02
C GLU A 330 -23.33 -7.52 -25.28
N LEU A 331 -23.12 -8.35 -24.25
CA LEU A 331 -23.22 -9.81 -24.31
C LEU A 331 -24.66 -10.34 -24.13
N GLY A 332 -25.68 -9.46 -24.02
CA GLY A 332 -27.06 -9.88 -23.88
C GLY A 332 -27.44 -10.31 -22.46
N ASP A 333 -26.84 -9.66 -21.44
CA ASP A 333 -27.15 -9.83 -20.02
C ASP A 333 -27.02 -11.27 -19.49
N PRO A 334 -25.85 -11.94 -19.65
CA PRO A 334 -25.66 -13.30 -19.22
C PRO A 334 -25.94 -13.45 -17.71
N GLU A 335 -26.74 -14.48 -17.37
CA GLU A 335 -27.22 -14.79 -16.01
C GLU A 335 -26.04 -15.03 -15.03
N ARG A 336 -24.98 -15.63 -15.53
CA ARG A 336 -23.76 -15.92 -14.74
C ARG A 336 -23.23 -14.71 -13.99
N CYS A 337 -23.34 -13.50 -14.59
CA CYS A 337 -22.89 -12.25 -13.93
C CYS A 337 -23.70 -11.92 -12.67
N THR A 338 -24.95 -12.41 -12.53
CA THR A 338 -25.83 -12.13 -11.39
C THR A 338 -25.85 -13.24 -10.36
N THR A 339 -25.50 -14.46 -10.76
CA THR A 339 -25.61 -15.67 -9.94
C THR A 339 -24.28 -16.14 -9.38
N GLU A 340 -23.19 -15.95 -10.12
CA GLU A 340 -21.86 -16.40 -9.74
C GLU A 340 -20.92 -15.24 -9.44
N ASP A 341 -20.18 -15.34 -8.33
CA ASP A 341 -19.11 -14.39 -7.96
C ASP A 341 -17.82 -14.71 -8.73
N PRO A 342 -17.31 -13.83 -9.59
CA PRO A 342 -16.09 -14.11 -10.33
C PRO A 342 -14.88 -14.09 -9.41
N MET A 343 -14.11 -15.17 -9.41
CA MET A 343 -12.83 -15.23 -8.71
C MET A 343 -11.76 -14.40 -9.45
N LEU A 344 -10.86 -13.76 -8.68
CA LEU A 344 -9.65 -13.15 -9.24
C LEU A 344 -8.76 -14.29 -9.75
N ARG A 345 -8.59 -14.40 -11.06
CA ARG A 345 -7.80 -15.45 -11.73
C ARG A 345 -6.83 -14.86 -12.72
N ASP A 346 -5.70 -15.51 -12.94
CA ASP A 346 -4.75 -15.12 -13.96
C ASP A 346 -5.38 -15.29 -15.35
N ILE A 347 -5.44 -14.19 -16.10
CA ILE A 347 -5.81 -14.18 -17.54
C ILE A 347 -4.55 -14.39 -18.37
N LYS A 348 -3.43 -13.86 -17.91
CA LYS A 348 -2.09 -14.12 -18.38
C LYS A 348 -1.11 -14.02 -17.22
N PRO A 349 0.11 -14.56 -17.32
CA PRO A 349 1.07 -14.55 -16.23
C PRO A 349 1.24 -13.17 -15.60
N GLY A 350 0.95 -13.05 -14.30
CA GLY A 350 1.06 -11.82 -13.53
C GLY A 350 -0.03 -10.76 -13.79
N HIS A 351 -1.07 -11.08 -14.57
CA HIS A 351 -2.22 -10.21 -14.80
C HIS A 351 -3.53 -10.96 -14.53
N ALA A 352 -4.13 -10.71 -13.37
CA ALA A 352 -5.35 -11.36 -12.90
C ALA A 352 -6.55 -10.42 -12.98
N ALA A 353 -7.73 -10.98 -13.31
CA ALA A 353 -9.00 -10.27 -13.34
C ALA A 353 -10.16 -11.11 -12.80
N ALA A 354 -11.08 -10.44 -12.09
CA ALA A 354 -12.32 -11.03 -11.55
C ALA A 354 -13.50 -10.74 -12.50
N CYS A 355 -13.44 -11.31 -13.70
CA CYS A 355 -14.49 -11.19 -14.70
C CYS A 355 -14.72 -12.53 -15.40
N HIS A 356 -16.00 -12.94 -15.55
CA HIS A 356 -16.37 -14.17 -16.23
C HIS A 356 -16.02 -14.15 -17.75
N PHE A 357 -15.95 -12.94 -18.31
CA PHE A 357 -15.78 -12.68 -19.73
C PHE A 357 -14.55 -11.79 -20.00
N ALA A 358 -13.51 -11.91 -19.18
CA ALA A 358 -12.28 -11.12 -19.35
C ALA A 358 -11.66 -11.29 -20.74
N GLU A 359 -11.71 -12.49 -21.29
CA GLU A 359 -11.17 -12.85 -22.59
C GLU A 359 -11.92 -12.18 -23.74
N GLU A 360 -13.21 -11.81 -23.52
CA GLU A 360 -14.01 -11.08 -24.54
C GLU A 360 -13.52 -9.63 -24.76
N LEU A 361 -12.76 -9.09 -23.82
CA LEU A 361 -12.15 -7.75 -23.93
C LEU A 361 -10.90 -7.73 -24.80
N VAL A 362 -10.35 -8.90 -25.12
CA VAL A 362 -9.15 -9.04 -25.94
C VAL A 362 -9.54 -9.19 -27.41
N PRO A 363 -8.87 -8.52 -28.36
CA PRO A 363 -9.07 -8.74 -29.80
C PRO A 363 -8.95 -10.23 -30.16
N LEU A 364 -9.83 -10.73 -31.04
CA LEU A 364 -9.94 -12.14 -31.43
C LEU A 364 -8.60 -12.77 -31.80
N GLU A 365 -7.73 -12.01 -32.46
CA GLU A 365 -6.40 -12.45 -32.89
C GLU A 365 -5.47 -12.80 -31.72
N ARG A 366 -5.65 -12.17 -30.55
CA ARG A 366 -4.86 -12.43 -29.34
C ARG A 366 -5.49 -13.43 -28.38
N ARG A 367 -6.80 -13.69 -28.48
CA ARG A 367 -7.52 -14.62 -27.58
C ARG A 367 -6.93 -16.01 -27.61
N ARG A 368 -6.60 -16.50 -28.80
CA ARG A 368 -6.03 -17.84 -29.01
C ARG A 368 -4.69 -18.01 -28.28
N THR A 369 -3.80 -17.03 -28.43
CA THR A 369 -2.48 -17.05 -27.75
C THR A 369 -2.60 -17.00 -26.22
N LEU A 370 -3.58 -16.25 -25.70
CA LEU A 370 -3.81 -16.15 -24.25
C LEU A 370 -4.38 -17.44 -23.66
N LEU A 371 -5.30 -18.09 -24.37
CA LEU A 371 -5.87 -19.38 -23.93
C LEU A 371 -4.80 -20.47 -23.92
N GLU A 372 -3.91 -20.48 -24.90
CA GLU A 372 -2.78 -21.41 -24.98
C GLU A 372 -1.77 -21.18 -23.83
N ALA A 373 -1.46 -19.91 -23.49
CA ALA A 373 -0.57 -19.55 -22.42
C ALA A 373 -1.17 -19.85 -21.02
N ALA A 374 -2.47 -19.60 -20.83
CA ALA A 374 -3.18 -19.89 -19.58
C ALA A 374 -3.25 -21.39 -19.31
N SER A 375 -3.50 -22.21 -20.35
CA SER A 375 -3.52 -23.67 -20.20
C SER A 375 -2.15 -24.25 -19.89
N ALA A 376 -1.07 -23.69 -20.43
CA ALA A 376 0.30 -24.10 -20.14
C ALA A 376 0.70 -23.75 -18.70
N HIS A 377 0.23 -22.60 -18.18
CA HIS A 377 0.53 -22.18 -16.79
C HIS A 377 -0.25 -22.99 -15.76
N SER A 378 -1.51 -23.31 -16.03
CA SER A 378 -2.34 -24.17 -15.17
C SER A 378 -1.79 -25.59 -15.06
N SER A 379 -1.17 -26.12 -16.12
CA SER A 379 -0.52 -27.44 -16.09
C SER A 379 0.83 -27.41 -15.34
N ALA A 380 1.49 -26.25 -15.25
CA ALA A 380 2.76 -26.12 -14.53
C ALA A 380 2.57 -25.86 -13.01
N THR A 381 1.39 -25.38 -12.59
CA THR A 381 1.05 -25.15 -11.19
C THR A 381 0.22 -26.26 -10.55
N ALA A 382 -0.20 -27.26 -11.32
CA ALA A 382 -0.77 -28.50 -10.81
C ALA A 382 0.37 -29.43 -10.30
N THR A 383 1.12 -28.97 -9.31
CA THR A 383 1.84 -29.86 -8.41
C THR A 383 0.81 -30.57 -7.55
N ASP A 384 0.98 -31.87 -7.49
CA ASP A 384 0.19 -32.87 -6.80
C ASP A 384 -0.33 -32.39 -5.43
N PRO A 385 -1.64 -32.40 -5.13
CA PRO A 385 -2.15 -32.04 -3.81
C PRO A 385 -1.70 -33.00 -2.70
N ASP A 386 -1.00 -34.10 -3.03
CA ASP A 386 -0.47 -35.08 -2.09
C ASP A 386 1.02 -34.92 -1.71
N GLU A 387 1.73 -33.88 -2.18
CA GLU A 387 2.98 -33.49 -1.54
C GLU A 387 2.66 -32.83 -0.20
N ALA A 388 2.35 -33.68 0.77
CA ALA A 388 2.20 -33.34 2.17
C ALA A 388 3.47 -32.61 2.64
N TRP A 389 3.25 -31.41 3.19
CA TRP A 389 4.21 -30.69 4.00
C TRP A 389 4.83 -31.66 5.03
N GLU A 390 6.03 -32.13 4.80
CA GLU A 390 6.85 -32.75 5.83
C GLU A 390 7.35 -31.66 6.78
N ALA A 391 6.84 -31.68 8.02
CA ALA A 391 7.33 -30.84 9.10
C ALA A 391 8.82 -31.13 9.32
N PRO A 392 9.66 -30.09 9.58
CA PRO A 392 11.05 -30.32 9.89
C PRO A 392 11.18 -31.18 11.15
N PRO A 393 12.16 -32.11 11.23
CA PRO A 393 12.31 -33.03 12.34
C PRO A 393 12.52 -32.25 13.66
N THR A 394 11.68 -32.54 14.63
CA THR A 394 11.86 -32.10 16.02
C THR A 394 13.19 -32.64 16.55
N ALA A 395 14.08 -31.74 16.93
CA ALA A 395 15.29 -32.09 17.67
C ALA A 395 14.88 -32.85 18.95
N GLN A 396 15.25 -34.13 19.00
CA GLN A 396 15.15 -34.95 20.20
C GLN A 396 16.15 -34.39 21.23
N GLY A 397 15.65 -33.80 22.30
CA GLY A 397 16.44 -33.47 23.47
C GLY A 397 16.86 -34.79 24.15
N SER A 398 18.16 -34.95 24.34
CA SER A 398 18.72 -35.97 25.19
C SER A 398 18.36 -35.69 26.65
N ASP A 399 17.61 -36.58 27.27
CA ASP A 399 17.54 -36.74 28.73
C ASP A 399 18.93 -37.10 29.27
N ASP A 400 19.45 -36.26 30.15
CA ASP A 400 20.34 -36.65 31.25
C ASP A 400 20.57 -35.43 32.15
N ASP A 401 20.04 -35.41 33.28
CA ASP A 401 20.56 -35.29 34.62
C ASP A 401 19.48 -34.86 35.64
N ALA A 402 19.18 -35.84 36.46
CA ALA A 402 18.36 -35.69 37.66
C ALA A 402 19.18 -35.11 38.80
N SER A 403 18.47 -34.58 39.77
CA SER A 403 18.85 -34.30 41.16
C SER A 403 19.26 -32.88 41.50
N PHE A 404 18.38 -32.16 42.13
CA PHE A 404 18.55 -31.63 43.48
C PHE A 404 17.30 -30.83 43.96
N PHE A 405 16.46 -31.44 44.76
CA PHE A 405 15.72 -30.76 45.86
C PHE A 405 16.51 -30.95 47.15
N PRO A 406 16.49 -30.08 48.18
CA PRO A 406 15.30 -29.83 48.99
C PRO A 406 15.20 -28.45 49.69
N GLY A 407 14.02 -28.19 50.31
CA GLY A 407 13.93 -27.31 51.50
C GLY A 407 12.88 -26.22 51.39
N ASP A 408 11.76 -26.50 51.72
CA ASP A 408 10.74 -26.22 52.73
C ASP A 408 11.02 -25.00 53.66
N VAL A 409 9.91 -24.35 54.06
CA VAL A 409 9.66 -23.48 55.23
C VAL A 409 9.28 -22.01 54.92
N GLY A 410 8.03 -21.70 55.31
CA GLY A 410 7.74 -20.43 55.96
C GLY A 410 6.52 -19.65 55.46
N ASP A 411 5.39 -20.07 55.92
CA ASP A 411 4.16 -19.29 56.11
C ASP A 411 4.42 -18.08 57.01
N GLU A 412 3.97 -16.87 56.64
CA GLU A 412 3.47 -15.88 57.62
C GLU A 412 2.62 -14.78 56.96
N ARG A 413 1.42 -14.68 57.50
CA ARG A 413 0.37 -13.69 57.25
C ARG A 413 0.64 -12.40 58.02
N HIS A 414 -0.12 -11.39 57.63
CA HIS A 414 -0.49 -10.11 58.27
C HIS A 414 0.28 -8.85 57.78
N SER A 415 -0.38 -7.93 57.20
CA SER A 415 -1.33 -6.84 57.51
C SER A 415 -1.69 -6.08 56.25
#